data_4ff74c3c0f4c8743bfb71f7184c3b159
#
_entry.id   4ff74c3c0f4c8743bfb71f7184c3b159
#
_cell.length_a   1.000
_cell.length_b   1.000
_cell.length_c   1.000
_cell.angle_alpha   90.00
_cell.angle_beta   90.00
_cell.angle_gamma   90.00
#
_symmetry.space_group_name_H-M   'P 1'
#
loop_
_entity.id
_entity.type
_entity.pdbx_description
1 polymer ?
#
loop_
_entity_poly.entity_id
_entity_poly.type
_entity_poly.pdbx_seq_one_letter_code
_entity_poly.pdbx_strand_id
1 'polypeptide(L)'
;MNNSTSLTKKERIQKFGEVFTSVETVNQMLDMLPPETFKPERTFLEPCCGEGVFIIEILKRKFANCKKRKDYTTSLKSVYGMELQADNVEKCIQNILNLCGEYFKVTKTEEMIVNEHIMQADSLKVMNMINERSLSDDEH
;
A
#
# COMPACT_ATOMS: atom_id res chain seq x y z
N MET A 1 11.46 24.85 12.38
CA MET A 1 11.35 24.23 11.22
C MET A 1 12.35 23.19 11.00
N ASN A 2 12.02 22.05 10.71
CA ASN A 2 12.83 20.99 10.74
C ASN A 2 12.77 20.13 9.61
N ASN A 3 12.82 20.66 8.41
CA ASN A 3 12.75 19.94 7.20
C ASN A 3 14.07 19.50 6.64
N SER A 4 15.12 19.62 7.44
CA SER A 4 16.45 19.24 7.01
C SER A 4 16.60 17.77 6.68
N THR A 5 15.70 16.92 7.19
CA THR A 5 15.74 15.48 6.94
C THR A 5 14.85 15.06 5.78
N SER A 6 14.02 15.96 5.25
CA SER A 6 13.12 15.62 4.15
C SER A 6 13.78 15.88 2.81
N LEU A 7 13.75 14.90 1.93
CA LEU A 7 14.27 15.02 0.57
C LEU A 7 13.16 15.40 -0.40
N THR A 8 13.51 16.17 -1.43
CA THR A 8 12.59 16.45 -2.53
C THR A 8 12.41 15.19 -3.38
N LYS A 9 11.38 15.17 -4.24
CA LYS A 9 11.17 14.05 -5.18
C LYS A 9 12.38 13.84 -6.08
N LYS A 10 12.99 14.92 -6.58
CA LYS A 10 14.16 14.85 -7.44
C LYS A 10 15.34 14.21 -6.71
N GLU A 11 15.59 14.62 -5.48
CA GLU A 11 16.66 14.08 -4.65
C GLU A 11 16.46 12.60 -4.35
N ARG A 12 15.22 12.16 -4.11
CA ARG A 12 14.88 10.77 -3.87
C ARG A 12 15.10 9.89 -5.10
N ILE A 13 14.70 10.36 -6.28
CA ILE A 13 14.94 9.65 -7.53
C ILE A 13 16.45 9.47 -7.73
N GLN A 14 17.21 10.52 -7.47
CA GLN A 14 18.65 10.51 -7.66
C GLN A 14 19.36 9.63 -6.64
N LYS A 15 18.97 9.69 -5.38
CA LYS A 15 19.62 8.98 -4.28
C LYS A 15 19.17 7.54 -4.12
N PHE A 16 17.88 7.27 -4.28
CA PHE A 16 17.29 5.97 -3.99
C PHE A 16 16.70 5.27 -5.23
N GLY A 17 16.68 5.93 -6.37
CA GLY A 17 16.04 5.39 -7.57
C GLY A 17 14.51 5.33 -7.46
N GLU A 18 13.90 6.16 -6.63
CA GLU A 18 12.44 6.18 -6.48
C GLU A 18 11.76 6.68 -7.72
N VAL A 19 10.63 6.06 -8.07
CA VAL A 19 9.79 6.47 -9.19
C VAL A 19 8.44 6.92 -8.63
N PHE A 20 8.02 8.12 -9.02
CA PHE A 20 6.74 8.68 -8.61
C PHE A 20 5.74 8.56 -9.74
N THR A 21 4.62 7.88 -9.48
CA THR A 21 3.58 7.61 -10.48
C THR A 21 2.39 8.55 -10.24
N SER A 22 1.87 9.15 -11.31
CA SER A 22 0.73 10.05 -11.18
C SER A 22 -0.56 9.27 -10.90
N VAL A 23 -1.53 9.95 -10.29
CA VAL A 23 -2.86 9.38 -10.00
C VAL A 23 -3.53 8.92 -11.30
N GLU A 24 -3.41 9.70 -12.37
CA GLU A 24 -3.99 9.36 -13.67
C GLU A 24 -3.41 8.06 -14.21
N THR A 25 -2.10 7.89 -14.15
CA THR A 25 -1.43 6.67 -14.61
C THR A 25 -1.86 5.46 -13.77
N VAL A 26 -1.91 5.63 -12.44
CA VAL A 26 -2.37 4.58 -11.54
C VAL A 26 -3.78 4.12 -11.93
N ASN A 27 -4.70 5.05 -12.14
CA ASN A 27 -6.08 4.72 -12.49
C ASN A 27 -6.18 4.07 -13.87
N GLN A 28 -5.37 4.48 -14.84
CA GLN A 28 -5.30 3.80 -16.14
C GLN A 28 -4.88 2.34 -15.98
N MET A 29 -3.90 2.08 -15.12
CA MET A 29 -3.46 0.71 -14.84
C MET A 29 -4.54 -0.10 -14.14
N LEU A 30 -5.22 0.48 -13.15
CA LEU A 30 -6.29 -0.20 -12.42
C LEU A 30 -7.52 -0.47 -13.30
N ASP A 31 -7.79 0.41 -14.28
CA ASP A 31 -8.88 0.22 -15.24
C ASP A 31 -8.69 -1.03 -16.11
N MET A 32 -7.46 -1.53 -16.20
CA MET A 32 -7.16 -2.74 -16.96
C MET A 32 -7.58 -4.02 -16.23
N LEU A 33 -7.88 -3.92 -14.94
CA LEU A 33 -8.27 -5.06 -14.12
C LEU A 33 -9.79 -5.27 -14.14
N PRO A 34 -10.26 -6.52 -14.06
CA PRO A 34 -11.69 -6.78 -13.97
C PRO A 34 -12.33 -6.12 -12.73
N PRO A 35 -13.57 -5.65 -12.80
CA PRO A 35 -14.23 -5.00 -11.64
C PRO A 35 -14.27 -5.84 -10.37
N GLU A 36 -14.38 -7.15 -10.47
CA GLU A 36 -14.41 -8.06 -9.31
C GLU A 36 -13.08 -8.08 -8.54
N THR A 37 -12.00 -7.59 -9.13
CA THR A 37 -10.71 -7.46 -8.47
C THR A 37 -10.79 -6.53 -7.25
N PHE A 38 -11.75 -5.60 -7.27
CA PHE A 38 -11.90 -4.60 -6.22
C PHE A 38 -12.96 -4.94 -5.16
N LYS A 39 -13.36 -6.21 -5.08
CA LYS A 39 -14.19 -6.66 -3.97
C LYS A 39 -13.38 -6.54 -2.65
N PRO A 40 -14.05 -6.25 -1.52
CA PRO A 40 -13.34 -6.04 -0.25
C PRO A 40 -12.33 -7.13 0.11
N GLU A 41 -12.65 -8.38 -0.15
CA GLU A 41 -11.81 -9.51 0.25
C GLU A 41 -10.65 -9.84 -0.68
N ARG A 42 -10.57 -9.21 -1.85
CA ARG A 42 -9.51 -9.51 -2.83
C ARG A 42 -8.18 -8.91 -2.38
N THR A 43 -7.15 -9.72 -2.35
CA THR A 43 -5.84 -9.33 -1.82
C THR A 43 -4.97 -8.59 -2.83
N PHE A 44 -4.35 -7.54 -2.36
CA PHE A 44 -3.35 -6.78 -3.12
C PHE A 44 -2.06 -6.68 -2.32
N LEU A 45 -0.94 -6.80 -3.01
CA LEU A 45 0.37 -6.52 -2.43
C LEU A 45 1.10 -5.52 -3.33
N GLU A 46 1.44 -4.38 -2.75
CA GLU A 46 2.24 -3.36 -3.43
C GLU A 46 3.67 -3.40 -2.88
N PRO A 47 4.64 -3.92 -3.64
CA PRO A 47 6.00 -4.11 -3.13
C PRO A 47 6.82 -2.84 -2.99
N CYS A 48 6.38 -1.73 -3.58
CA CYS A 48 7.07 -0.43 -3.48
C CYS A 48 6.02 0.67 -3.34
N CYS A 49 5.34 0.68 -2.20
CA CYS A 49 4.14 1.50 -2.09
C CYS A 49 4.37 3.02 -1.98
N GLY A 50 5.59 3.46 -1.70
CA GLY A 50 5.89 4.89 -1.55
C GLY A 50 4.98 5.55 -0.54
N GLU A 51 4.37 6.66 -0.92
CA GLU A 51 3.40 7.37 -0.09
C GLU A 51 1.99 6.79 -0.21
N GLY A 52 1.81 5.73 -0.99
CA GLY A 52 0.56 4.99 -1.07
C GLY A 52 -0.36 5.31 -2.23
N VAL A 53 0.15 5.88 -3.32
CA VAL A 53 -0.71 6.29 -4.45
C VAL A 53 -1.54 5.13 -4.99
N PHE A 54 -0.93 3.98 -5.28
CA PHE A 54 -1.66 2.80 -5.75
C PHE A 54 -2.64 2.29 -4.69
N ILE A 55 -2.18 2.19 -3.45
CA ILE A 55 -3.00 1.67 -2.34
C ILE A 55 -4.23 2.53 -2.13
N ILE A 56 -4.08 3.85 -2.18
CA ILE A 56 -5.20 4.79 -2.02
C ILE A 56 -6.24 4.58 -3.12
N GLU A 57 -5.81 4.49 -4.39
CA GLU A 57 -6.75 4.32 -5.50
C GLU A 57 -7.40 2.93 -5.49
N ILE A 58 -6.67 1.89 -5.07
CA ILE A 58 -7.23 0.56 -4.87
C ILE A 58 -8.31 0.59 -3.78
N LEU A 59 -8.01 1.23 -2.65
CA LEU A 59 -8.96 1.33 -1.53
C LEU A 59 -10.20 2.13 -1.90
N LYS A 60 -10.07 3.21 -2.67
CA LYS A 60 -11.23 3.97 -3.16
C LYS A 60 -12.17 3.07 -3.96
N ARG A 61 -11.62 2.23 -4.82
CA ARG A 61 -12.43 1.29 -5.63
C ARG A 61 -13.07 0.21 -4.75
N LYS A 62 -12.34 -0.33 -3.78
CA LYS A 62 -12.88 -1.29 -2.82
C LYS A 62 -13.98 -0.67 -1.96
N PHE A 63 -13.77 0.56 -1.49
CA PHE A 63 -14.74 1.25 -0.65
C PHE A 63 -16.04 1.53 -1.42
N ALA A 64 -15.96 1.77 -2.72
CA ALA A 64 -17.15 1.90 -3.57
C ALA A 64 -17.98 0.61 -3.61
N ASN A 65 -17.38 -0.53 -3.33
CA ASN A 65 -18.05 -1.82 -3.30
C ASN A 65 -18.51 -2.24 -1.90
N CYS A 66 -18.21 -1.43 -0.88
CA CYS A 66 -18.60 -1.72 0.49
C CYS A 66 -20.08 -1.41 0.73
N LYS A 67 -20.78 -2.32 1.39
CA LYS A 67 -22.20 -2.18 1.71
C LYS A 67 -22.45 -2.06 3.20
N LYS A 68 -21.55 -2.66 4.00
CA LYS A 68 -21.65 -2.68 5.47
C LYS A 68 -20.37 -2.11 6.07
N ARG A 69 -20.48 -1.66 7.33
CA ARG A 69 -19.31 -1.12 8.04
C ARG A 69 -18.12 -2.09 8.06
N LYS A 70 -18.38 -3.37 8.26
CA LYS A 70 -17.33 -4.40 8.29
C LYS A 70 -16.61 -4.57 6.95
N ASP A 71 -17.23 -4.20 5.83
CA ASP A 71 -16.61 -4.32 4.51
C ASP A 71 -15.39 -3.41 4.38
N TYR A 72 -15.40 -2.25 5.05
CA TYR A 72 -14.24 -1.34 5.08
C TYR A 72 -13.06 -1.98 5.80
N THR A 73 -13.33 -2.63 6.92
CA THR A 73 -12.29 -3.35 7.67
C THR A 73 -11.73 -4.51 6.85
N THR A 74 -12.59 -5.27 6.18
CA THR A 74 -12.19 -6.35 5.28
C THR A 74 -11.32 -5.82 4.15
N SER A 75 -11.69 -4.67 3.56
CA SER A 75 -10.91 -4.03 2.51
C SER A 75 -9.50 -3.67 2.99
N LEU A 76 -9.39 -3.08 4.17
CA LEU A 76 -8.09 -2.72 4.75
C LEU A 76 -7.23 -3.96 5.01
N LYS A 77 -7.83 -5.04 5.48
CA LYS A 77 -7.10 -6.30 5.75
C LYS A 77 -6.62 -6.98 4.47
N SER A 78 -7.18 -6.65 3.34
CA SER A 78 -6.83 -7.27 2.07
C SER A 78 -5.67 -6.60 1.33
N VAL A 79 -5.21 -5.45 1.80
CA VAL A 79 -4.18 -4.67 1.12
C VAL A 79 -2.90 -4.60 1.95
N TYR A 80 -1.79 -4.95 1.32
CA TYR A 80 -0.47 -4.95 1.93
C TYR A 80 0.48 -4.08 1.12
N GLY A 81 1.36 -3.36 1.80
CA GLY A 81 2.39 -2.57 1.15
C GLY A 81 3.74 -2.75 1.82
N MET A 82 4.79 -2.68 1.02
CA MET A 82 6.17 -2.65 1.50
C MET A 82 6.82 -1.37 0.99
N GLU A 83 7.65 -0.77 1.82
CA GLU A 83 8.37 0.44 1.45
C GLU A 83 9.69 0.53 2.22
N LEU A 84 10.76 0.82 1.51
CA LEU A 84 12.10 0.87 2.08
C LEU A 84 12.32 2.08 3.00
N GLN A 85 11.74 3.23 2.64
CA GLN A 85 11.95 4.49 3.35
C GLN A 85 10.94 4.68 4.48
N ALA A 86 11.43 4.82 5.71
CA ALA A 86 10.58 4.96 6.90
C ALA A 86 9.60 6.14 6.82
N ASP A 87 10.04 7.27 6.27
CA ASP A 87 9.19 8.45 6.14
C ASP A 87 8.04 8.22 5.16
N ASN A 88 8.27 7.45 4.09
CA ASN A 88 7.23 7.07 3.15
C ASN A 88 6.23 6.11 3.79
N VAL A 89 6.69 5.18 4.64
CA VAL A 89 5.81 4.29 5.40
C VAL A 89 4.83 5.10 6.24
N GLU A 90 5.34 6.09 6.98
CA GLU A 90 4.50 6.96 7.82
C GLU A 90 3.49 7.74 6.98
N LYS A 91 3.93 8.31 5.87
CA LYS A 91 3.05 9.07 4.96
C LYS A 91 1.98 8.16 4.36
N CYS A 92 2.35 6.95 3.96
CA CYS A 92 1.41 5.98 3.41
C CYS A 92 0.32 5.64 4.43
N ILE A 93 0.72 5.31 5.65
CA ILE A 93 -0.20 5.01 6.75
C ILE A 93 -1.15 6.18 6.98
N GLN A 94 -0.60 7.40 7.09
CA GLN A 94 -1.40 8.59 7.34
C GLN A 94 -2.39 8.86 6.19
N ASN A 95 -1.93 8.71 4.95
CA ASN A 95 -2.78 8.90 3.77
C ASN A 95 -3.95 7.88 3.74
N ILE A 96 -3.68 6.64 4.12
CA ILE A 96 -4.72 5.61 4.20
C ILE A 96 -5.74 5.96 5.29
N LEU A 97 -5.27 6.34 6.48
CA LEU A 97 -6.17 6.69 7.58
C LEU A 97 -7.00 7.94 7.28
N ASN A 98 -6.41 8.92 6.59
CA ASN A 98 -7.14 10.11 6.13
C ASN A 98 -8.24 9.72 5.14
N LEU A 99 -7.95 8.82 4.21
CA LEU A 99 -8.95 8.30 3.28
C LEU A 99 -10.09 7.62 4.04
N CYS A 100 -9.76 6.77 5.00
CA CYS A 100 -10.76 6.06 5.80
C CYS A 100 -11.71 7.05 6.49
N GLY A 101 -11.18 8.15 7.02
CA GLY A 101 -11.96 9.18 7.69
C GLY A 101 -13.02 9.86 6.81
N GLU A 102 -12.84 9.78 5.48
CA GLU A 102 -13.83 10.29 4.54
C GLU A 102 -15.05 9.36 4.39
N TYR A 103 -14.90 8.09 4.78
CA TYR A 103 -15.93 7.06 4.59
C TYR A 103 -16.57 6.60 5.91
N PHE A 104 -15.81 6.59 7.00
CA PHE A 104 -16.29 6.10 8.28
C PHE A 104 -15.47 6.67 9.45
N LYS A 105 -15.97 6.46 10.66
CA LYS A 105 -15.24 6.86 11.86
C LYS A 105 -14.12 5.85 12.14
N VAL A 106 -12.88 6.30 12.04
CA VAL A 106 -11.70 5.46 12.26
C VAL A 106 -11.54 5.13 13.73
N THR A 107 -11.36 3.85 14.05
CA THR A 107 -11.10 3.39 15.41
C THR A 107 -9.68 2.82 15.51
N LYS A 108 -9.29 2.44 16.72
CA LYS A 108 -7.97 1.80 16.93
C LYS A 108 -7.81 0.52 16.12
N THR A 109 -8.88 -0.19 15.84
CA THR A 109 -8.85 -1.41 15.04
C THR A 109 -8.27 -1.12 13.64
N GLU A 110 -8.79 -0.10 12.96
CA GLU A 110 -8.30 0.26 11.63
C GLU A 110 -6.88 0.80 11.68
N GLU A 111 -6.54 1.59 12.70
CA GLU A 111 -5.17 2.08 12.89
C GLU A 111 -4.19 0.91 13.02
N MET A 112 -4.52 -0.10 13.81
CA MET A 112 -3.69 -1.28 13.99
C MET A 112 -3.52 -2.07 12.70
N ILE A 113 -4.60 -2.28 11.96
CA ILE A 113 -4.56 -3.01 10.69
C ILE A 113 -3.62 -2.31 9.70
N VAL A 114 -3.80 -1.00 9.52
CA VAL A 114 -2.98 -0.24 8.57
C VAL A 114 -1.50 -0.26 8.99
N ASN A 115 -1.22 -0.08 10.28
CA ASN A 115 0.15 -0.12 10.78
C ASN A 115 0.81 -1.49 10.60
N GLU A 116 0.06 -2.57 10.67
CA GLU A 116 0.57 -3.92 10.47
C GLU A 116 0.75 -4.26 8.98
N HIS A 117 -0.11 -3.72 8.12
CA HIS A 117 -0.12 -4.06 6.70
C HIS A 117 0.80 -3.21 5.83
N ILE A 118 1.22 -2.05 6.31
CA ILE A 118 2.20 -1.21 5.62
C ILE A 118 3.53 -1.37 6.35
N MET A 119 4.44 -2.09 5.70
CA MET A 119 5.68 -2.50 6.36
C MET A 119 6.89 -1.79 5.79
N GLN A 120 7.81 -1.39 6.67
CA GLN A 120 9.13 -0.98 6.21
C GLN A 120 9.92 -2.24 5.90
N ALA A 121 10.20 -2.45 4.62
CA ALA A 121 10.92 -3.64 4.17
C ALA A 121 11.56 -3.40 2.81
N ASP A 122 12.65 -4.11 2.57
CA ASP A 122 13.24 -4.20 1.23
C ASP A 122 12.53 -5.34 0.50
N SER A 123 11.62 -5.00 -0.41
CA SER A 123 10.81 -5.98 -1.12
C SER A 123 11.64 -6.97 -1.92
N LEU A 124 12.75 -6.52 -2.50
CA LEU A 124 13.63 -7.42 -3.27
C LEU A 124 14.23 -8.50 -2.37
N LYS A 125 14.66 -8.12 -1.17
CA LYS A 125 15.20 -9.10 -0.21
C LYS A 125 14.14 -10.09 0.25
N VAL A 126 12.93 -9.60 0.54
CA VAL A 126 11.82 -10.45 0.95
C VAL A 126 11.46 -11.44 -0.15
N MET A 127 11.34 -10.97 -1.39
CA MET A 127 11.01 -11.83 -2.52
C MET A 127 12.09 -12.86 -2.82
N ASN A 128 13.37 -12.49 -2.68
CA ASN A 128 14.48 -13.42 -2.82
C ASN A 128 14.42 -14.51 -1.76
N MET A 129 14.12 -14.17 -0.52
CA MET A 129 13.96 -15.15 0.57
C MET A 129 12.83 -16.13 0.27
N ILE A 130 11.72 -15.67 -0.26
CA ILE A 130 10.58 -16.51 -0.64
C ILE A 130 10.99 -17.46 -1.76
N ASN A 131 11.69 -16.97 -2.77
CA ASN A 131 12.16 -17.77 -3.91
C ASN A 131 13.14 -18.85 -3.45
N GLU A 132 14.06 -18.52 -2.57
CA GLU A 132 15.02 -19.48 -2.01
C GLU A 132 14.31 -20.60 -1.26
N ARG A 133 13.28 -20.28 -0.47
CA ARG A 133 12.48 -21.27 0.24
C ARG A 133 11.73 -22.18 -0.73
N SER A 134 11.12 -21.62 -1.77
CA SER A 134 10.41 -22.40 -2.78
C SER A 134 11.32 -23.38 -3.47
N LEU A 135 12.54 -22.96 -3.83
CA LEU A 135 13.55 -23.83 -4.45
C LEU A 135 14.00 -24.94 -3.51
N SER A 136 14.19 -24.63 -2.23
CA SER A 136 14.55 -25.64 -1.22
C SER A 136 13.45 -26.68 -1.03
N ASP A 137 12.19 -26.25 -1.03
CA ASP A 137 11.05 -27.14 -0.87
C ASP A 137 10.89 -28.06 -2.09
N ASP A 138 11.20 -27.56 -3.28
CA ASP A 138 11.11 -28.33 -4.52
C ASP A 138 12.21 -29.41 -4.62
N GLU A 139 13.28 -29.28 -3.88
CA GLU A 139 14.38 -30.26 -3.85
C GLU A 139 14.07 -31.47 -2.95
N HIS A 140 13.01 -31.38 -2.19
CA HIS A 140 12.59 -32.44 -1.30
C HIS A 140 11.40 -33.20 -1.88
#